data_3cdfac395a4fa2869f3ab9b35273cfdc
#
_entry.id   3cdfac395a4fa2869f3ab9b35273cfdc
#
_cell.length_a   1.000
_cell.length_b   1.000
_cell.length_c   1.000
_cell.angle_alpha   90.00
_cell.angle_beta   90.00
_cell.angle_gamma   90.00
#
_symmetry.space_group_name_H-M   'P 1'
#
loop_
_entity.id
_entity.type
_entity.pdbx_description
1 polymer ?
#
loop_
_entity_poly.entity_id
_entity_poly.type
_entity_poly.pdbx_seq_one_letter_code
_entity_poly.pdbx_strand_id
1 'polypeptide(L)'
;MSDRHYDLGMGDHDRLQKELGGGIPRGAIVLIEGDYGAGKSVISQRFSYGLTQEDALVTLISTELDTRGFLDQMHSLEYEMVKPLLNEEFLFIAAEIDSGGSILSGGDDNDRKDLLRRLMEAETLWEADVVIVDTFDAILRNDPKFEALVRQNEERQAALEIIGFFRDV
;
A
#
# COMPACT_ATOMS: atom_id res chain seq x y z
N MET A 1 8.27 2.11 -26.10
CA MET A 1 7.13 1.23 -25.96
C MET A 1 6.40 1.54 -24.70
N SER A 2 5.25 1.68 -24.84
CA SER A 2 4.00 1.90 -24.13
C SER A 2 4.04 2.80 -22.88
N ASP A 3 3.83 4.06 -23.12
CA ASP A 3 3.51 5.15 -22.18
C ASP A 3 2.22 4.91 -21.34
N ARG A 4 1.65 3.69 -21.39
CA ARG A 4 0.35 3.35 -20.80
C ARG A 4 0.41 2.38 -19.63
N HIS A 5 1.54 1.75 -19.38
CA HIS A 5 1.71 0.76 -18.31
C HIS A 5 2.99 1.05 -17.54
N TYR A 6 2.96 0.74 -16.26
CA TYR A 6 4.17 0.61 -15.47
C TYR A 6 4.69 -0.82 -15.60
N ASP A 7 5.93 -0.99 -16.04
CA ASP A 7 6.62 -2.27 -15.96
C ASP A 7 6.88 -2.62 -14.48
N LEU A 8 6.75 -3.88 -14.14
CA LEU A 8 6.96 -4.34 -12.76
C LEU A 8 8.39 -4.77 -12.48
N GLY A 9 9.31 -4.61 -13.45
CA GLY A 9 10.71 -5.00 -13.32
C GLY A 9 10.93 -6.48 -13.05
N MET A 10 9.95 -7.34 -13.39
CA MET A 10 10.03 -8.78 -13.12
C MET A 10 10.69 -9.57 -14.23
N GLY A 11 10.97 -8.92 -15.34
CA GLY A 11 11.54 -9.51 -16.55
C GLY A 11 10.55 -10.34 -17.39
N ASP A 12 10.94 -10.57 -18.65
CA ASP A 12 10.09 -11.20 -19.67
C ASP A 12 9.67 -12.65 -19.38
N HIS A 13 10.32 -13.30 -18.42
CA HIS A 13 10.05 -14.70 -18.08
C HIS A 13 9.12 -14.85 -16.87
N ASP A 14 8.83 -13.77 -16.15
CA ASP A 14 7.94 -13.82 -15.00
C ASP A 14 6.50 -14.11 -15.45
N ARG A 15 5.85 -15.05 -14.76
CA ARG A 15 4.49 -15.45 -15.11
C ARG A 15 3.50 -14.36 -14.79
N LEU A 16 3.65 -13.68 -13.65
CA LEU A 16 2.73 -12.65 -13.24
C LEU A 16 2.77 -11.44 -14.18
N GLN A 17 3.96 -11.03 -14.59
CA GLN A 17 4.11 -9.96 -15.59
C GLN A 17 3.42 -10.31 -16.91
N LYS A 18 3.55 -11.55 -17.37
CA LYS A 18 2.87 -12.03 -18.59
C LYS A 18 1.35 -12.03 -18.46
N GLU A 19 0.83 -12.53 -17.36
CA GLU A 19 -0.61 -12.58 -17.08
C GLU A 19 -1.22 -11.17 -16.96
N LEU A 20 -0.44 -10.19 -16.48
CA LEU A 20 -0.82 -8.79 -16.44
C LEU A 20 -0.64 -8.04 -17.78
N GLY A 21 -0.23 -8.74 -18.83
CA GLY A 21 -0.05 -8.14 -20.16
C GLY A 21 1.15 -7.21 -20.27
N GLY A 22 2.15 -7.38 -19.42
CA GLY A 22 3.42 -6.65 -19.43
C GLY A 22 3.50 -5.48 -18.43
N GLY A 23 2.55 -5.39 -17.50
CA GLY A 23 2.61 -4.40 -16.43
C GLY A 23 1.26 -3.93 -15.94
N ILE A 24 1.25 -2.93 -15.09
CA ILE A 24 0.03 -2.32 -14.53
C ILE A 24 -0.33 -1.07 -15.32
N PRO A 25 -1.57 -0.94 -15.85
CA PRO A 25 -2.00 0.26 -16.57
C PRO A 25 -1.89 1.51 -15.67
N ARG A 26 -1.43 2.62 -16.23
CA ARG A 26 -1.40 3.91 -15.53
C ARG A 26 -2.82 4.33 -15.15
N GLY A 27 -3.00 4.81 -13.92
CA GLY A 27 -4.29 5.17 -13.35
C GLY A 27 -5.17 3.97 -12.96
N ALA A 28 -4.64 2.74 -13.01
CA ALA A 28 -5.36 1.57 -12.53
C ALA A 28 -5.36 1.50 -11.00
N ILE A 29 -6.46 1.04 -10.43
CA ILE A 29 -6.55 0.62 -9.04
C ILE A 29 -6.45 -0.89 -9.01
N VAL A 30 -5.47 -1.43 -8.27
CA VAL A 30 -5.20 -2.86 -8.16
C VAL A 30 -5.48 -3.32 -6.74
N LEU A 31 -6.35 -4.30 -6.58
CA LEU A 31 -6.60 -4.97 -5.31
C LEU A 31 -5.91 -6.34 -5.31
N ILE A 32 -5.05 -6.57 -4.31
CA ILE A 32 -4.42 -7.86 -4.05
C ILE A 32 -5.16 -8.52 -2.89
N GLU A 33 -5.93 -9.55 -3.18
CA GLU A 33 -6.73 -10.29 -2.22
C GLU A 33 -6.14 -11.70 -2.01
N GLY A 34 -6.22 -12.19 -0.78
CA GLY A 34 -5.78 -13.54 -0.42
C GLY A 34 -5.82 -13.78 1.09
N ASP A 35 -5.79 -15.03 1.50
CA ASP A 35 -5.78 -15.45 2.90
C ASP A 35 -4.56 -14.91 3.66
N TYR A 36 -4.63 -14.97 5.00
CA TYR A 36 -3.48 -14.67 5.84
C TYR A 36 -2.30 -15.59 5.48
N GLY A 37 -1.12 -15.01 5.33
CA GLY A 37 0.09 -15.76 4.93
C GLY A 37 0.18 -16.12 3.44
N ALA A 38 -0.75 -15.68 2.59
CA ALA A 38 -0.73 -15.95 1.14
C ALA A 38 0.36 -15.19 0.36
N GLY A 39 1.14 -14.33 1.04
CA GLY A 39 2.25 -13.62 0.43
C GLY A 39 1.88 -12.27 -0.19
N LYS A 40 0.75 -11.67 0.20
CA LYS A 40 0.32 -10.36 -0.31
C LYS A 40 1.38 -9.27 -0.11
N SER A 41 1.92 -9.16 1.10
CA SER A 41 2.98 -8.19 1.44
C SER A 41 4.26 -8.44 0.64
N VAL A 42 4.62 -9.71 0.40
CA VAL A 42 5.78 -10.06 -0.44
C VAL A 42 5.57 -9.62 -1.89
N ILE A 43 4.34 -9.74 -2.42
CA ILE A 43 4.02 -9.24 -3.76
C ILE A 43 4.08 -7.72 -3.79
N SER A 44 3.54 -7.03 -2.79
CA SER A 44 3.59 -5.57 -2.67
C SER A 44 5.04 -5.06 -2.63
N GLN A 45 5.90 -5.72 -1.88
CA GLN A 45 7.33 -5.42 -1.79
C GLN A 45 8.07 -5.69 -3.11
N ARG A 46 7.74 -6.79 -3.78
CA ARG A 46 8.30 -7.10 -5.10
C ARG A 46 7.90 -6.05 -6.13
N PHE A 47 6.64 -5.61 -6.12
CA PHE A 47 6.20 -4.52 -7.00
C PHE A 47 6.93 -3.22 -6.68
N SER A 48 7.05 -2.87 -5.39
CA SER A 48 7.81 -1.69 -4.96
C SER A 48 9.22 -1.69 -5.52
N TYR A 49 9.94 -2.80 -5.35
CA TYR A 49 11.30 -2.94 -5.87
C TYR A 49 11.35 -2.87 -7.39
N GLY A 50 10.52 -3.66 -8.07
CA GLY A 50 10.52 -3.71 -9.53
C GLY A 50 10.19 -2.37 -10.18
N LEU A 51 9.18 -1.66 -9.66
CA LEU A 51 8.79 -0.35 -10.14
C LEU A 51 9.92 0.69 -10.00
N THR A 52 10.65 0.68 -8.87
CA THR A 52 11.80 1.57 -8.69
C THR A 52 12.97 1.24 -9.63
N GLN A 53 13.11 -0.02 -10.08
CA GLN A 53 14.10 -0.37 -11.10
C GLN A 53 13.74 0.14 -12.49
N GLU A 54 12.48 0.47 -12.72
CA GLU A 54 11.93 1.04 -13.96
C GLU A 54 11.67 2.55 -13.85
N ASP A 55 12.41 3.21 -12.95
CA ASP A 55 12.41 4.67 -12.73
C ASP A 55 11.03 5.23 -12.29
N ALA A 56 10.12 4.42 -11.76
CA ALA A 56 8.87 4.91 -11.18
C ALA A 56 9.09 5.42 -9.75
N LEU A 57 8.46 6.54 -9.41
CA LEU A 57 8.38 7.04 -8.05
C LEU A 57 7.32 6.25 -7.27
N VAL A 58 7.73 5.56 -6.20
CA VAL A 58 6.86 4.66 -5.45
C VAL A 58 6.73 5.09 -4.00
N THR A 59 5.51 5.15 -3.51
CA THR A 59 5.21 5.27 -2.08
C THR A 59 4.61 3.97 -1.55
N LEU A 60 5.21 3.38 -0.52
CA LEU A 60 4.66 2.25 0.21
C LEU A 60 4.25 2.68 1.62
N ILE A 61 2.96 2.51 1.93
CA ILE A 61 2.40 2.72 3.25
C ILE A 61 2.21 1.35 3.89
N SER A 62 2.88 1.10 5.01
CA SER A 62 2.73 -0.15 5.75
C SER A 62 2.07 0.09 7.11
N THR A 63 1.10 -0.76 7.45
CA THR A 63 0.47 -0.79 8.76
C THR A 63 1.05 -1.87 9.68
N GLU A 64 1.95 -2.70 9.16
CA GLU A 64 2.51 -3.86 9.88
C GLU A 64 4.01 -3.72 10.16
N LEU A 65 4.73 -2.99 9.32
CA LEU A 65 6.19 -2.85 9.41
C LEU A 65 6.59 -1.44 9.76
N ASP A 66 7.57 -1.30 10.63
CA ASP A 66 8.37 -0.09 10.74
C ASP A 66 9.45 -0.04 9.64
N THR A 67 10.13 1.09 9.51
CA THR A 67 11.16 1.28 8.48
C THR A 67 12.29 0.25 8.57
N ARG A 68 12.67 -0.13 9.77
CA ARG A 68 13.74 -1.12 9.98
C ARG A 68 13.29 -2.51 9.57
N GLY A 69 12.10 -2.93 10.02
CA GLY A 69 11.52 -4.22 9.66
C GLY A 69 11.31 -4.35 8.16
N PHE A 70 10.89 -3.27 7.50
CA PHE A 70 10.80 -3.21 6.04
C PHE A 70 12.17 -3.44 5.37
N LEU A 71 13.21 -2.70 5.77
CA LEU A 71 14.54 -2.86 5.18
C LEU A 71 15.13 -4.25 5.42
N ASP A 72 14.98 -4.80 6.64
CA ASP A 72 15.45 -6.14 6.96
C ASP A 72 14.73 -7.21 6.10
N GLN A 73 13.42 -7.03 5.87
CA GLN A 73 12.66 -7.93 5.03
C GLN A 73 13.06 -7.81 3.55
N MET A 74 13.19 -6.60 3.01
CA MET A 74 13.64 -6.38 1.62
C MET A 74 15.03 -6.97 1.40
N HIS A 75 15.95 -6.77 2.35
CA HIS A 75 17.27 -7.37 2.29
C HIS A 75 17.22 -8.92 2.28
N SER A 76 16.33 -9.53 3.06
CA SER A 76 16.14 -10.98 3.07
C SER A 76 15.63 -11.53 1.74
N LEU A 77 14.96 -10.71 0.95
CA LEU A 77 14.46 -11.01 -0.40
C LEU A 77 15.47 -10.63 -1.50
N GLU A 78 16.66 -10.19 -1.11
CA GLU A 78 17.72 -9.69 -2.03
C GLU A 78 17.28 -8.44 -2.82
N TYR A 79 16.36 -7.64 -2.28
CA TYR A 79 15.92 -6.38 -2.85
C TYR A 79 16.64 -5.20 -2.19
N GLU A 80 17.52 -4.54 -2.92
CA GLU A 80 18.30 -3.40 -2.42
C GLU A 80 17.46 -2.11 -2.48
N MET A 81 16.89 -1.70 -1.33
CA MET A 81 16.01 -0.53 -1.23
C MET A 81 16.66 0.70 -0.57
N VAL A 82 17.87 0.57 -0.03
CA VAL A 82 18.55 1.70 0.63
C VAL A 82 18.83 2.82 -0.36
N LYS A 83 19.31 2.47 -1.56
CA LYS A 83 19.61 3.47 -2.59
C LYS A 83 18.36 4.20 -3.10
N PRO A 84 17.25 3.53 -3.48
CA PRO A 84 16.01 4.19 -3.83
C PRO A 84 15.45 5.12 -2.75
N LEU A 85 15.55 4.72 -1.46
CA LEU A 85 15.14 5.56 -0.34
C LEU A 85 15.99 6.84 -0.22
N LEU A 86 17.31 6.74 -0.39
CA LEU A 86 18.20 7.89 -0.30
C LEU A 86 18.10 8.84 -1.49
N ASN A 87 17.71 8.32 -2.65
CA ASN A 87 17.53 9.10 -3.87
C ASN A 87 16.11 9.70 -4.01
N GLU A 88 15.22 9.48 -3.03
CA GLU A 88 13.83 9.91 -3.08
C GLU A 88 13.01 9.25 -4.22
N GLU A 89 13.50 8.13 -4.75
CA GLU A 89 12.80 7.31 -5.74
C GLU A 89 11.73 6.41 -5.08
N PHE A 90 11.89 6.18 -3.77
CA PHE A 90 11.00 5.37 -2.94
C PHE A 90 10.74 6.04 -1.59
N LEU A 91 9.46 6.19 -1.23
CA LEU A 91 9.04 6.67 0.07
C LEU A 91 8.38 5.53 0.87
N PHE A 92 8.89 5.27 2.07
CA PHE A 92 8.29 4.32 3.00
C PHE A 92 7.61 5.07 4.16
N ILE A 93 6.35 4.76 4.40
CA ILE A 93 5.56 5.33 5.51
C ILE A 93 5.10 4.20 6.41
N ALA A 94 5.60 4.19 7.65
CA ALA A 94 5.05 3.35 8.71
C ALA A 94 3.81 4.02 9.29
N ALA A 95 2.65 3.46 9.06
CA ALA A 95 1.39 3.93 9.61
C ALA A 95 1.07 3.16 10.89
N GLU A 96 1.36 3.76 12.04
CA GLU A 96 1.00 3.17 13.33
C GLU A 96 -0.52 3.26 13.53
N ILE A 97 -1.15 2.10 13.58
CA ILE A 97 -2.55 1.98 13.93
C ILE A 97 -2.61 1.57 15.40
N ASP A 98 -2.93 2.52 16.25
CA ASP A 98 -3.18 2.26 17.66
C ASP A 98 -4.36 1.29 17.84
N SER A 99 -4.05 0.00 17.91
CA SER A 99 -5.01 -1.08 18.20
C SER A 99 -5.47 -1.09 19.66
N GLY A 100 -4.93 -0.20 20.47
CA GLY A 100 -5.23 -0.07 21.88
C GLY A 100 -6.01 1.22 22.13
N GLY A 101 -7.31 1.11 22.26
CA GLY A 101 -8.06 2.11 23.00
C GLY A 101 -7.45 2.21 24.39
N SER A 102 -6.46 3.08 24.59
CA SER A 102 -5.95 3.43 25.89
C SER A 102 -7.11 4.08 26.64
N ILE A 103 -7.69 3.29 27.57
CA ILE A 103 -8.69 3.76 28.53
C ILE A 103 -8.12 4.86 29.45
N LEU A 104 -6.82 5.15 29.34
CA LEU A 104 -6.08 6.07 30.22
C LEU A 104 -5.65 7.39 29.59
N SER A 105 -5.74 7.55 28.29
CA SER A 105 -5.55 8.85 27.63
C SER A 105 -6.84 9.21 26.93
N GLY A 106 -7.52 10.25 27.39
CA GLY A 106 -8.75 10.79 26.80
C GLY A 106 -8.53 11.31 25.38
N GLY A 107 -8.04 10.46 24.49
CA GLY A 107 -7.93 10.70 23.07
C GLY A 107 -9.32 10.72 22.48
N ASP A 108 -9.67 11.84 21.90
CA ASP A 108 -10.93 12.12 21.24
C ASP A 108 -11.16 11.06 20.12
N ASP A 109 -12.38 10.57 19.98
CA ASP A 109 -12.82 9.66 18.90
C ASP A 109 -12.53 10.23 17.48
N ASN A 110 -12.13 11.47 17.42
CA ASN A 110 -11.71 12.21 16.23
C ASN A 110 -10.31 11.81 15.71
N ASP A 111 -9.40 11.35 16.58
CA ASP A 111 -8.03 10.99 16.20
C ASP A 111 -7.97 9.70 15.34
N ARG A 112 -8.94 8.79 15.50
CA ARG A 112 -9.03 7.54 14.73
C ARG A 112 -9.54 7.73 13.30
N LYS A 113 -10.36 8.76 13.08
CA LYS A 113 -10.91 9.09 11.75
C LYS A 113 -9.87 9.70 10.82
N ASP A 114 -8.67 9.94 11.34
CA ASP A 114 -7.73 10.86 10.73
C ASP A 114 -6.66 10.18 9.87
N LEU A 115 -6.43 8.86 10.01
CA LEU A 115 -5.35 8.22 9.26
C LEU A 115 -5.62 8.25 7.76
N LEU A 116 -6.80 7.80 7.34
CA LEU A 116 -7.18 7.83 5.94
C LEU A 116 -7.21 9.27 5.41
N ARG A 117 -7.76 10.19 6.18
CA ARG A 117 -7.79 11.61 5.83
C ARG A 117 -6.39 12.21 5.78
N ARG A 118 -5.49 11.92 6.73
CA ARG A 118 -4.08 12.37 6.70
C ARG A 118 -3.33 11.81 5.51
N LEU A 119 -3.57 10.56 5.16
CA LEU A 119 -3.02 9.95 3.95
C LEU A 119 -3.51 10.69 2.70
N MET A 120 -4.77 11.10 2.68
CA MET A 120 -5.37 11.83 1.57
C MET A 120 -4.90 13.29 1.45
N GLU A 121 -4.61 13.95 2.57
CA GLU A 121 -4.16 15.34 2.63
C GLU A 121 -2.64 15.47 2.45
N ALA A 122 -1.89 14.37 2.45
CA ALA A 122 -0.44 14.39 2.28
C ALA A 122 -0.08 14.55 0.81
N GLU A 123 0.15 15.79 0.36
CA GLU A 123 0.53 16.10 -1.04
C GLU A 123 1.69 15.23 -1.54
N THR A 124 2.69 14.98 -0.69
CA THR A 124 3.84 14.13 -0.99
C THR A 124 3.50 12.69 -1.40
N LEU A 125 2.36 12.16 -0.98
CA LEU A 125 1.92 10.83 -1.42
C LEU A 125 1.49 10.82 -2.88
N TRP A 126 0.91 11.92 -3.33
CA TRP A 126 0.33 12.05 -4.65
C TRP A 126 1.33 12.52 -5.71
N GLU A 127 2.55 12.87 -5.29
CA GLU A 127 3.68 13.09 -6.21
C GLU A 127 4.26 11.78 -6.74
N ALA A 128 3.93 10.64 -6.11
CA ALA A 128 4.36 9.33 -6.54
C ALA A 128 3.58 8.85 -7.79
N ASP A 129 4.27 8.14 -8.67
CA ASP A 129 3.67 7.43 -9.80
C ASP A 129 2.76 6.28 -9.35
N VAL A 130 3.15 5.61 -8.27
CA VAL A 130 2.44 4.46 -7.70
C VAL A 130 2.40 4.54 -6.18
N VAL A 131 1.21 4.41 -5.62
CA VAL A 131 0.99 4.30 -4.17
C VAL A 131 0.54 2.89 -3.84
N ILE A 132 1.24 2.25 -2.91
CA ILE A 132 0.93 0.90 -2.42
C ILE A 132 0.54 1.00 -0.95
N VAL A 133 -0.56 0.35 -0.56
CA VAL A 133 -1.02 0.29 0.83
C VAL A 133 -1.05 -1.16 1.29
N ASP A 134 -0.24 -1.48 2.30
CA ASP A 134 -0.09 -2.82 2.89
C ASP A 134 -0.15 -2.75 4.43
N THR A 135 -1.16 -3.19 5.12
CA THR A 135 -2.40 -3.83 4.67
C THR A 135 -3.58 -2.89 4.81
N PHE A 136 -4.41 -2.87 3.79
CA PHE A 136 -5.55 -1.95 3.74
C PHE A 136 -6.65 -2.29 4.73
N ASP A 137 -6.88 -3.57 5.03
CA ASP A 137 -7.87 -4.04 5.99
C ASP A 137 -7.62 -3.54 7.42
N ALA A 138 -6.37 -3.30 7.80
CA ALA A 138 -6.03 -2.71 9.08
C ALA A 138 -6.53 -1.25 9.19
N ILE A 139 -6.43 -0.48 8.10
CA ILE A 139 -6.97 0.88 8.02
C ILE A 139 -8.49 0.85 8.14
N LEU A 140 -9.14 -0.10 7.43
CA LEU A 140 -10.59 -0.26 7.45
C LEU A 140 -11.16 -0.60 8.82
N ARG A 141 -10.53 -1.54 9.52
CA ARG A 141 -10.98 -1.98 10.84
C ARG A 141 -10.90 -0.88 11.89
N ASN A 142 -10.06 0.11 11.68
CA ASN A 142 -9.89 1.23 12.60
C ASN A 142 -10.74 2.46 12.26
N ASP A 143 -11.41 2.49 11.12
CA ASP A 143 -12.36 3.54 10.79
C ASP A 143 -13.76 3.14 11.28
N PRO A 144 -14.39 3.92 12.20
CA PRO A 144 -15.72 3.61 12.73
C PRO A 144 -16.81 3.49 11.66
N LYS A 145 -16.67 4.19 10.54
CA LYS A 145 -17.60 4.14 9.41
C LYS A 145 -17.53 2.77 8.72
N PHE A 146 -16.35 2.18 8.64
CA PHE A 146 -16.11 0.88 8.02
C PHE A 146 -16.20 -0.27 9.01
N GLU A 147 -15.99 -0.04 10.32
CA GLU A 147 -16.12 -1.06 11.36
C GLU A 147 -17.50 -1.74 11.34
N ALA A 148 -18.56 -0.97 11.07
CA ALA A 148 -19.91 -1.49 10.97
C ALA A 148 -20.08 -2.42 9.76
N LEU A 149 -19.46 -2.10 8.61
CA LEU A 149 -19.51 -2.92 7.39
C LEU A 149 -18.70 -4.20 7.56
N VAL A 150 -17.50 -4.12 8.16
CA VAL A 150 -16.65 -5.29 8.46
C VAL A 150 -17.35 -6.25 9.43
N ARG A 151 -18.04 -5.73 10.46
CA ARG A 151 -18.81 -6.56 11.41
C ARG A 151 -19.99 -7.29 10.75
N GLN A 152 -20.50 -6.81 9.62
CA GLN A 152 -21.59 -7.43 8.87
C GLN A 152 -21.10 -8.40 7.78
N ASN A 153 -19.80 -8.74 7.74
CA ASN A 153 -19.16 -9.50 6.65
C ASN A 153 -19.32 -8.85 5.26
N GLU A 154 -19.44 -7.54 5.21
CA GLU A 154 -19.51 -6.75 3.98
C GLU A 154 -18.14 -6.18 3.59
N GLU A 155 -17.06 -6.92 3.88
CA GLU A 155 -15.68 -6.50 3.59
C GLU A 155 -15.47 -6.11 2.12
N ARG A 156 -16.15 -6.82 1.22
CA ARG A 156 -16.12 -6.51 -0.21
C ARG A 156 -16.77 -5.17 -0.53
N GLN A 157 -17.83 -4.81 0.15
CA GLN A 157 -18.50 -3.53 -0.05
C GLN A 157 -17.68 -2.38 0.53
N ALA A 158 -17.04 -2.59 1.70
CA ALA A 158 -16.10 -1.65 2.27
C ALA A 158 -14.91 -1.40 1.31
N ALA A 159 -14.35 -2.45 0.73
CA ALA A 159 -13.28 -2.34 -0.27
C ALA A 159 -13.72 -1.55 -1.52
N LEU A 160 -14.95 -1.77 -1.99
CA LEU A 160 -15.51 -1.06 -3.15
C LEU A 160 -15.77 0.44 -2.86
N GLU A 161 -16.22 0.78 -1.67
CA GLU A 161 -16.38 2.19 -1.26
C GLU A 161 -15.05 2.93 -1.21
N ILE A 162 -13.99 2.25 -0.77
CA ILE A 162 -12.64 2.80 -0.75
C ILE A 162 -12.08 2.94 -2.16
N ILE A 163 -12.27 1.94 -3.02
CA ILE A 163 -11.89 2.04 -4.43
C ILE A 163 -12.64 3.22 -5.08
N GLY A 164 -13.92 3.42 -4.76
CA GLY A 164 -14.69 4.57 -5.20
C GLY A 164 -14.06 5.88 -4.75
N PHE A 165 -13.64 5.95 -3.49
CA PHE A 165 -12.99 7.12 -2.92
C PHE A 165 -11.67 7.48 -3.61
N PHE A 166 -10.78 6.50 -3.86
CA PHE A 166 -9.53 6.72 -4.58
C PHE A 166 -9.71 7.05 -6.08
N ARG A 167 -10.89 6.75 -6.62
CA ARG A 167 -11.21 7.08 -8.01
C ARG A 167 -11.64 8.53 -8.20
N ASP A 168 -12.15 9.15 -7.13
CA ASP A 168 -12.70 10.51 -7.16
C ASP A 168 -11.65 11.58 -6.76
N VAL A 169 -10.41 11.16 -6.47
CA VAL A 169 -9.23 11.98 -6.19
C VAL A 169 -8.32 11.98 -7.40
#